data_1e6335ed1c0a89cb28c6d492d1a45f40
#
_entry.id   1e6335ed1c0a89cb28c6d492d1a45f40
#
_cell.length_a   1.000
_cell.length_b   1.000
_cell.length_c   1.000
_cell.angle_alpha   90.00
_cell.angle_beta   90.00
_cell.angle_gamma   90.00
#
_symmetry.space_group_name_H-M   'P 1'
#
loop_
_entity.id
_entity.type
_entity.pdbx_description
1 polymer ?
#
loop_
_entity_poly.entity_id
_entity_poly.type
_entity_poly.pdbx_seq_one_letter_code
_entity_poly.pdbx_strand_id
1 'polypeptide(L)'
;MPRVEFVATRCAICGTEAGATTVYEANFRAEDLDAARFSARRPPDGIHYRIVRCDACGLLRSDPTARAGELDALYAESEFTYGAETANLKRTYGRYLRGLERFRERREDLLEIGCGNGFFLEEALEQGYREIAGVEPSR
;
A
#
# COMPACT_ATOMS: atom_id res chain seq x y z
N MET A 1 -19.94 -13.95 4.69
CA MET A 1 -19.03 -12.81 4.47
C MET A 1 -19.78 -11.72 3.71
N PRO A 2 -19.65 -10.44 4.05
CA PRO A 2 -20.23 -9.37 3.23
C PRO A 2 -19.64 -9.45 1.84
N ARG A 3 -20.49 -9.28 0.83
CA ARG A 3 -20.08 -9.31 -0.58
C ARG A 3 -19.45 -7.95 -0.89
N VAL A 4 -18.18 -7.94 -1.27
CA VAL A 4 -17.47 -6.71 -1.66
C VAL A 4 -18.14 -6.09 -2.88
N GLU A 5 -18.54 -4.83 -2.78
CA GLU A 5 -19.15 -4.07 -3.86
C GLU A 5 -18.08 -3.34 -4.66
N PHE A 6 -18.07 -3.52 -5.97
CA PHE A 6 -17.18 -2.81 -6.88
C PHE A 6 -17.84 -1.55 -7.41
N VAL A 7 -17.08 -0.46 -7.41
CA VAL A 7 -17.50 0.84 -7.92
C VAL A 7 -16.55 1.33 -9.01
N ALA A 8 -17.12 2.00 -10.01
CA ALA A 8 -16.34 2.64 -11.05
C ALA A 8 -15.46 3.76 -10.44
N THR A 9 -14.29 3.94 -11.03
CA THR A 9 -13.30 4.90 -10.54
C THR A 9 -13.20 6.10 -11.49
N ARG A 10 -12.95 7.26 -10.89
CA ARG A 10 -12.61 8.50 -11.60
C ARG A 10 -11.10 8.58 -11.82
N CYS A 11 -10.65 9.15 -12.91
CA CYS A 11 -9.22 9.39 -13.11
C CYS A 11 -8.68 10.39 -12.10
N ALA A 12 -7.69 9.98 -11.30
CA ALA A 12 -7.13 10.82 -10.25
C ALA A 12 -6.34 12.05 -10.78
N ILE A 13 -5.91 12.03 -12.05
CA ILE A 13 -5.15 13.13 -12.66
C ILE A 13 -6.08 14.15 -13.32
N CYS A 14 -6.97 13.72 -14.20
CA CYS A 14 -7.79 14.64 -14.99
C CYS A 14 -9.27 14.66 -14.58
N GLY A 15 -9.68 13.88 -13.57
CA GLY A 15 -11.04 13.86 -13.04
C GLY A 15 -12.10 13.23 -13.96
N THR A 16 -11.75 12.75 -15.16
CA THR A 16 -12.73 12.14 -16.05
C THR A 16 -13.25 10.80 -15.54
N GLU A 17 -14.53 10.55 -15.75
CA GLU A 17 -15.18 9.26 -15.44
C GLU A 17 -15.33 8.39 -16.70
N ALA A 18 -15.38 9.01 -17.87
CA ALA A 18 -15.55 8.35 -19.15
C ALA A 18 -14.25 8.30 -19.97
N GLY A 19 -14.18 7.39 -20.95
CA GLY A 19 -13.04 7.28 -21.85
C GLY A 19 -11.83 6.61 -21.17
N ALA A 20 -11.94 5.31 -20.98
CA ALA A 20 -10.82 4.49 -20.54
C ALA A 20 -10.76 3.18 -21.33
N THR A 21 -9.59 2.87 -21.85
CA THR A 21 -9.32 1.64 -22.60
C THR A 21 -8.75 0.57 -21.67
N THR A 22 -9.35 -0.62 -21.67
CA THR A 22 -8.86 -1.76 -20.90
C THR A 22 -7.48 -2.20 -21.41
N VAL A 23 -6.53 -2.33 -20.49
CA VAL A 23 -5.18 -2.84 -20.75
C VAL A 23 -5.06 -4.29 -20.30
N TYR A 24 -5.57 -4.60 -19.11
CA TYR A 24 -5.63 -5.96 -18.57
C TYR A 24 -6.99 -6.20 -17.92
N GLU A 25 -7.59 -7.33 -18.22
CA GLU A 25 -8.81 -7.77 -17.54
C GLU A 25 -8.51 -8.20 -16.10
N ALA A 26 -9.51 -8.07 -15.21
CA ALA A 26 -9.37 -8.62 -13.86
C ALA A 26 -9.24 -10.15 -13.94
N ASN A 27 -8.40 -10.72 -13.08
CA ASN A 27 -8.17 -12.17 -13.01
C ASN A 27 -8.67 -12.80 -11.71
N PHE A 28 -9.59 -12.15 -11.03
CA PHE A 28 -10.22 -12.63 -9.80
C PHE A 28 -11.69 -12.21 -9.76
N ARG A 29 -12.46 -12.78 -8.82
CA ARG A 29 -13.86 -12.44 -8.54
C ARG A 29 -13.97 -11.72 -7.20
N ALA A 30 -15.09 -11.01 -6.96
CA ALA A 30 -15.34 -10.30 -5.70
C ALA A 30 -15.25 -11.22 -4.47
N GLU A 31 -15.65 -12.48 -4.60
CA GLU A 31 -15.58 -13.50 -3.57
C GLU A 31 -14.17 -13.95 -3.21
N ASP A 32 -13.18 -13.63 -4.03
CA ASP A 32 -11.76 -13.95 -3.79
C ASP A 32 -11.07 -12.90 -2.91
N LEU A 33 -11.73 -11.76 -2.64
CA LEU A 33 -11.19 -10.70 -1.79
C LEU A 33 -11.49 -10.98 -0.32
N ASP A 34 -10.44 -11.11 0.45
CA ASP A 34 -10.47 -11.27 1.90
C ASP A 34 -9.35 -10.46 2.56
N ALA A 35 -9.37 -10.34 3.89
CA ALA A 35 -8.33 -9.61 4.64
C ALA A 35 -6.92 -10.19 4.39
N ALA A 36 -6.80 -11.49 4.13
CA ALA A 36 -5.52 -12.11 3.85
C ALA A 36 -4.90 -11.61 2.54
N ARG A 37 -5.71 -11.15 1.58
CA ARG A 37 -5.23 -10.55 0.32
C ARG A 37 -4.64 -9.15 0.51
N PHE A 38 -5.03 -8.47 1.58
CA PHE A 38 -4.52 -7.15 1.95
C PHE A 38 -3.38 -7.21 2.96
N SER A 39 -3.08 -8.39 3.49
CA SER A 39 -1.95 -8.57 4.39
C SER A 39 -0.63 -8.37 3.65
N ALA A 40 0.28 -7.66 4.28
CA ALA A 40 1.63 -7.51 3.75
C ALA A 40 2.32 -8.87 3.72
N ARG A 41 2.57 -9.38 2.52
CA ARG A 41 3.18 -10.68 2.31
C ARG A 41 4.18 -10.62 1.17
N ARG A 42 5.15 -11.49 1.26
CA ARG A 42 6.23 -11.55 0.30
C ARG A 42 5.86 -12.23 -1.03
N PRO A 43 5.23 -13.39 -1.04
CA PRO A 43 4.77 -13.98 -2.29
C PRO A 43 3.58 -13.21 -2.84
N PRO A 44 3.61 -12.75 -4.09
CA PRO A 44 2.46 -12.15 -4.71
C PRO A 44 1.33 -13.18 -4.82
N ASP A 45 0.10 -12.77 -4.57
CA ASP A 45 -1.07 -13.62 -4.74
C ASP A 45 -1.50 -13.78 -6.22
N GLY A 46 -0.87 -13.01 -7.10
CA GLY A 46 -1.09 -13.09 -8.54
C GLY A 46 -2.44 -12.57 -9.00
N ILE A 47 -3.22 -11.91 -8.13
CA ILE A 47 -4.50 -11.31 -8.51
C ILE A 47 -4.37 -9.81 -8.77
N HIS A 48 -5.18 -9.29 -9.68
CA HIS A 48 -5.27 -7.86 -9.96
C HIS A 48 -6.65 -7.45 -10.45
N TYR A 49 -7.04 -6.22 -10.14
CA TYR A 49 -8.21 -5.59 -10.74
C TYR A 49 -8.04 -5.44 -12.25
N ARG A 50 -9.15 -5.18 -12.95
CA ARG A 50 -9.07 -4.69 -14.32
C ARG A 50 -8.26 -3.39 -14.32
N ILE A 51 -7.24 -3.33 -15.18
CA ILE A 51 -6.41 -2.15 -15.37
C ILE A 51 -6.83 -1.45 -16.62
N VAL A 52 -7.16 -0.19 -16.51
CA VAL A 52 -7.55 0.66 -17.62
C VAL A 52 -6.57 1.81 -17.79
N ARG A 53 -6.43 2.28 -19.03
CA ARG A 53 -5.70 3.50 -19.37
C ARG A 53 -6.70 4.61 -19.65
N CYS A 54 -6.56 5.73 -18.97
CA CYS A 54 -7.35 6.93 -19.23
C CYS A 54 -7.03 7.46 -20.63
N ASP A 55 -8.04 7.61 -21.50
CA ASP A 55 -7.85 8.06 -22.87
C ASP A 55 -7.46 9.55 -22.95
N ALA A 56 -7.80 10.34 -21.92
CA ALA A 56 -7.49 11.76 -21.88
C ALA A 56 -6.06 12.08 -21.42
N CYS A 57 -5.51 11.34 -20.41
CA CYS A 57 -4.21 11.68 -19.81
C CYS A 57 -3.23 10.52 -19.75
N GLY A 58 -3.63 9.31 -20.13
CA GLY A 58 -2.76 8.13 -20.15
C GLY A 58 -2.54 7.44 -18.80
N LEU A 59 -3.12 7.94 -17.68
CA LEU A 59 -3.00 7.31 -16.37
C LEU A 59 -3.51 5.86 -16.43
N LEU A 60 -2.71 4.93 -15.95
CA LEU A 60 -3.13 3.56 -15.66
C LEU A 60 -3.75 3.52 -14.25
N ARG A 61 -4.94 2.94 -14.14
CA ARG A 61 -5.65 2.79 -12.87
C ARG A 61 -6.46 1.51 -12.84
N SER A 62 -6.77 1.04 -11.65
CA SER A 62 -7.78 0.01 -11.46
C SER A 62 -9.18 0.58 -11.66
N ASP A 63 -10.05 -0.12 -12.39
CA ASP A 63 -11.44 0.26 -12.62
C ASP A 63 -12.29 -0.95 -13.05
N PRO A 64 -13.32 -1.37 -12.29
CA PRO A 64 -13.70 -0.85 -10.96
C PRO A 64 -12.75 -1.24 -9.84
N THR A 65 -12.96 -0.68 -8.65
CA THR A 65 -12.31 -1.10 -7.40
C THR A 65 -13.35 -1.41 -6.34
N ALA A 66 -12.96 -2.11 -5.28
CA ALA A 66 -13.79 -2.22 -4.08
C ALA A 66 -14.09 -0.82 -3.51
N ARG A 67 -15.28 -0.66 -2.93
CA ARG A 67 -15.69 0.60 -2.28
C ARG A 67 -14.71 0.94 -1.14
N ALA A 68 -14.38 2.21 -0.96
CA ALA A 68 -13.34 2.66 -0.01
C ALA A 68 -13.56 2.12 1.42
N GLY A 69 -14.77 2.23 1.97
CA GLY A 69 -15.06 1.73 3.32
C GLY A 69 -14.94 0.21 3.48
N GLU A 70 -15.12 -0.57 2.40
CA GLU A 70 -14.87 -2.02 2.42
C GLU A 70 -13.38 -2.34 2.37
N LEU A 71 -12.60 -1.54 1.62
CA LEU A 71 -11.13 -1.64 1.64
C LEU A 71 -10.58 -1.31 3.02
N ASP A 72 -11.07 -0.25 3.66
CA ASP A 72 -10.66 0.13 5.01
C ASP A 72 -10.90 -1.00 6.01
N ALA A 73 -12.06 -1.68 5.91
CA ALA A 73 -12.36 -2.82 6.76
C ALA A 73 -11.41 -4.01 6.51
N LEU A 74 -11.11 -4.33 5.25
CA LEU A 74 -10.18 -5.41 4.89
C LEU A 74 -8.75 -5.09 5.35
N TYR A 75 -8.31 -3.84 5.22
CA TYR A 75 -7.02 -3.40 5.74
C TYR A 75 -6.96 -3.45 7.27
N ALA A 76 -8.02 -3.03 7.96
CA ALA A 76 -8.08 -3.08 9.42
C ALA A 76 -8.01 -4.51 9.98
N GLU A 77 -8.47 -5.51 9.22
CA GLU A 77 -8.42 -6.93 9.56
C GLU A 77 -7.16 -7.64 9.03
N SER A 78 -6.31 -6.93 8.26
CA SER A 78 -5.12 -7.52 7.67
C SER A 78 -4.01 -7.69 8.71
N GLU A 79 -3.15 -8.68 8.50
CA GLU A 79 -2.02 -9.00 9.37
C GLU A 79 -0.69 -8.86 8.63
N PHE A 80 0.36 -8.50 9.37
CA PHE A 80 1.72 -8.47 8.84
C PHE A 80 2.43 -9.78 9.15
N THR A 81 2.87 -10.48 8.11
CA THR A 81 3.47 -11.83 8.23
C THR A 81 4.93 -11.84 7.75
N TYR A 82 5.75 -10.97 8.34
CA TYR A 82 7.17 -10.88 7.94
C TYR A 82 8.04 -12.00 8.53
N GLY A 83 7.70 -12.58 9.67
CA GLY A 83 8.36 -13.74 10.26
C GLY A 83 9.89 -13.71 10.20
N ALA A 84 10.47 -14.72 9.55
CA ALA A 84 11.92 -14.87 9.41
C ALA A 84 12.59 -13.77 8.54
N GLU A 85 11.83 -12.97 7.82
CA GLU A 85 12.34 -11.93 6.93
C GLU A 85 12.63 -10.59 7.64
N THR A 86 12.23 -10.46 8.92
CA THR A 86 12.38 -9.23 9.69
C THR A 86 13.81 -8.67 9.66
N ALA A 87 14.82 -9.53 9.80
CA ALA A 87 16.22 -9.10 9.77
C ALA A 87 16.65 -8.50 8.42
N ASN A 88 16.16 -9.07 7.31
CA ASN A 88 16.44 -8.55 5.97
C ASN A 88 15.70 -7.23 5.72
N LEU A 89 14.49 -7.13 6.21
CA LEU A 89 13.66 -5.93 6.13
C LEU A 89 14.32 -4.77 6.88
N LYS A 90 14.71 -4.96 8.13
CA LYS A 90 15.45 -3.98 8.95
C LYS A 90 16.73 -3.53 8.26
N ARG A 91 17.54 -4.46 7.75
CA ARG A 91 18.75 -4.12 7.00
C ARG A 91 18.47 -3.24 5.76
N THR A 92 17.36 -3.49 5.08
CA THR A 92 16.92 -2.71 3.93
C THR A 92 16.48 -1.31 4.37
N TYR A 93 15.69 -1.23 5.43
CA TYR A 93 15.25 0.04 6.02
C TYR A 93 16.42 0.89 6.51
N GLY A 94 17.38 0.27 7.18
CA GLY A 94 18.59 0.95 7.59
C GLY A 94 19.39 1.55 6.43
N ARG A 95 19.39 0.91 5.24
CA ARG A 95 19.97 1.49 4.03
C ARG A 95 19.17 2.67 3.48
N TYR A 96 17.84 2.59 3.51
CA TYR A 96 17.00 3.69 3.07
C TYR A 96 17.17 4.92 3.96
N LEU A 97 17.19 4.75 5.27
CA LEU A 97 17.43 5.84 6.22
C LEU A 97 18.76 6.54 5.97
N ARG A 98 19.87 5.78 5.77
CA ARG A 98 21.15 6.36 5.38
C ARG A 98 21.09 7.09 4.04
N GLY A 99 20.28 6.59 3.10
CA GLY A 99 20.04 7.26 1.82
C GLY A 99 19.32 8.61 1.95
N LEU A 100 18.50 8.79 3.00
CA LEU A 100 17.80 10.04 3.27
C LEU A 100 18.73 11.14 3.80
N GLU A 101 19.87 10.79 4.38
CA GLU A 101 20.85 11.74 4.95
C GLU A 101 21.33 12.77 3.91
N ARG A 102 21.40 12.39 2.63
CA ARG A 102 21.76 13.31 1.54
C ARG A 102 20.76 14.45 1.33
N PHE A 103 19.56 14.36 1.89
CA PHE A 103 18.51 15.38 1.79
C PHE A 103 18.31 16.16 3.10
N ARG A 104 19.00 15.77 4.19
CA ARG A 104 18.81 16.33 5.53
C ARG A 104 20.13 16.45 6.26
N GLU A 105 20.31 17.59 6.94
CA GLU A 105 21.50 17.85 7.76
C GLU A 105 21.38 17.27 9.19
N ARG A 106 20.13 16.98 9.65
CA ARG A 106 19.86 16.55 11.03
C ARG A 106 18.87 15.40 11.07
N ARG A 107 19.08 14.49 12.05
CA ARG A 107 18.16 13.39 12.37
C ARG A 107 17.26 13.82 13.51
N GLU A 108 16.27 14.66 13.22
CA GLU A 108 15.36 15.19 14.23
C GLU A 108 14.06 14.35 14.22
N ASP A 109 13.08 14.77 13.49
CA ASP A 109 11.74 14.19 13.50
C ASP A 109 11.52 13.31 12.27
N LEU A 110 10.78 12.21 12.46
CA LEU A 110 10.41 11.31 11.38
C LEU A 110 8.97 10.85 11.56
N LEU A 111 8.18 11.04 10.50
CA LEU A 111 6.83 10.49 10.39
C LEU A 111 6.80 9.45 9.28
N GLU A 112 6.35 8.24 9.62
CA GLU A 112 6.08 7.18 8.65
C GLU A 112 4.56 6.98 8.48
N ILE A 113 4.09 7.06 7.24
CA ILE A 113 2.70 6.77 6.90
C ILE A 113 2.65 5.38 6.29
N GLY A 114 1.88 4.48 6.90
CA GLY A 114 1.85 3.06 6.59
C GLY A 114 3.02 2.33 7.28
N CYS A 115 3.20 2.56 8.58
CA CYS A 115 4.36 2.05 9.32
C CYS A 115 4.32 0.54 9.62
N GLY A 116 3.20 -0.11 9.39
CA GLY A 116 3.04 -1.53 9.68
C GLY A 116 3.48 -1.87 11.11
N ASN A 117 4.38 -2.84 11.25
CA ASN A 117 4.94 -3.25 12.55
C ASN A 117 5.98 -2.26 13.13
N GLY A 118 6.27 -1.16 12.46
CA GLY A 118 7.20 -0.13 12.95
C GLY A 118 8.69 -0.46 12.77
N PHE A 119 9.06 -1.45 11.98
CA PHE A 119 10.48 -1.84 11.83
C PHE A 119 11.35 -0.73 11.22
N PHE A 120 10.79 0.13 10.38
CA PHE A 120 11.50 1.29 9.84
C PHE A 120 11.73 2.35 10.94
N LEU A 121 10.73 2.55 11.80
CA LEU A 121 10.84 3.45 12.96
C LEU A 121 11.87 2.94 13.97
N GLU A 122 11.91 1.62 14.26
CA GLU A 122 12.95 1.03 15.11
C GLU A 122 14.36 1.32 14.56
N GLU A 123 14.57 1.09 13.27
CA GLU A 123 15.84 1.41 12.60
C GLU A 123 16.17 2.91 12.65
N ALA A 124 15.16 3.77 12.57
CA ALA A 124 15.36 5.22 12.71
C ALA A 124 15.86 5.60 14.10
N LEU A 125 15.27 5.03 15.16
CA LEU A 125 15.75 5.21 16.55
C LEU A 125 17.19 4.73 16.69
N GLU A 126 17.52 3.54 16.17
CA GLU A 126 18.88 3.00 16.21
C GLU A 126 19.90 3.89 15.47
N GLN A 127 19.46 4.62 14.44
CA GLN A 127 20.28 5.58 13.71
C GLN A 127 20.26 7.00 14.30
N GLY A 128 19.59 7.20 15.43
CA GLY A 128 19.64 8.43 16.22
C GLY A 128 18.61 9.50 15.85
N TYR A 129 17.50 9.12 15.20
CA TYR A 129 16.34 10.01 15.11
C TYR A 129 15.75 10.19 16.52
N ARG A 130 15.30 11.40 16.85
CA ARG A 130 14.89 11.75 18.22
C ARG A 130 13.41 11.60 18.44
N GLU A 131 12.61 12.12 17.54
CA GLU A 131 11.15 12.03 17.61
C GLU A 131 10.64 11.27 16.40
N ILE A 132 9.97 10.16 16.68
CA ILE A 132 9.40 9.34 15.62
C ILE A 132 7.90 9.15 15.84
N ALA A 133 7.16 9.13 14.77
CA ALA A 133 5.75 8.81 14.77
C ALA A 133 5.40 7.91 13.57
N GLY A 134 4.44 7.02 13.76
CA GLY A 134 3.91 6.17 12.70
C GLY A 134 2.40 6.23 12.65
N VAL A 135 1.84 6.11 11.46
CA VAL A 135 0.40 5.96 11.23
C VAL A 135 0.17 4.68 10.44
N GLU A 136 -0.68 3.79 10.97
CA GLU A 136 -1.02 2.51 10.34
C GLU A 136 -2.52 2.22 10.52
N PRO A 137 -3.27 1.94 9.44
CA PRO A 137 -4.69 1.63 9.53
C PRO A 137 -4.98 0.19 9.98
N SER A 138 -4.05 -0.75 9.81
CA SER A 138 -4.22 -2.13 10.28
C SER A 138 -4.04 -2.25 11.80
N ARG A 139 -4.57 -3.33 12.39
CA ARG A 139 -4.52 -3.59 13.83
C ARG A 139 -3.42 -4.57 14.20
#